data_5d5087e5e76abc13cf0c9496b67af039
#
_entry.id   5d5087e5e76abc13cf0c9496b67af039
#
_cell.length_a   1.000
_cell.length_b   1.000
_cell.length_c   1.000
_cell.angle_alpha   90.00
_cell.angle_beta   90.00
_cell.angle_gamma   90.00
#
_symmetry.space_group_name_H-M   'P 1'
#
loop_
_entity.id
_entity.type
_entity.pdbx_description
1 polymer ?
#
loop_
_entity_poly.entity_id
_entity_poly.type
_entity_poly.pdbx_seq_one_letter_code
_entity_poly.pdbx_strand_id
1 'polypeptide(L)'
;MRSQRDSANGHCCDAWAICIQLEHGSWWAHHRRWWKAAQEFPERVHWVEYETLVHEPVRTISDLVAFLDPGWKRSTTYIERVAHGASFDVMLAQAEDQSKGRKAQESHTGHIRKGGVGGWKEYFTVEQSEAFDAVWEREMTSQGVSWQPTYV
;
A
#
# COMPACT_ATOMS: atom_id res chain seq x y z
N MET A 1 14.31 -43.79 7.23
CA MET A 1 13.10 -43.04 7.64
C MET A 1 13.29 -41.58 7.26
N ARG A 2 12.88 -41.19 6.07
CA ARG A 2 12.81 -39.78 5.65
C ARG A 2 11.36 -39.36 5.78
N SER A 3 11.11 -38.43 6.69
CA SER A 3 9.81 -37.92 7.07
C SER A 3 9.22 -37.03 5.97
N GLN A 4 7.99 -37.33 5.65
CA GLN A 4 7.04 -36.53 4.86
C GLN A 4 6.98 -35.09 5.35
N ARG A 5 7.47 -34.15 4.53
CA ARG A 5 7.28 -32.71 4.70
C ARG A 5 7.03 -32.00 3.37
N ASP A 6 6.35 -32.63 2.43
CA ASP A 6 6.11 -32.07 1.09
C ASP A 6 4.61 -32.06 0.71
N SER A 7 3.72 -31.74 1.66
CA SER A 7 2.27 -31.61 1.36
C SER A 7 1.65 -30.32 1.86
N ALA A 8 2.42 -29.28 2.20
CA ALA A 8 1.86 -28.05 2.76
C ALA A 8 1.77 -26.87 1.76
N ASN A 9 2.21 -27.01 0.52
CA ASN A 9 2.28 -25.89 -0.43
C ASN A 9 1.05 -25.72 -1.33
N GLY A 10 0.04 -26.58 -1.25
CA GLY A 10 -1.16 -26.48 -2.09
C GLY A 10 -2.29 -25.59 -1.55
N HIS A 11 -2.22 -25.15 -0.29
CA HIS A 11 -3.35 -24.51 0.38
C HIS A 11 -3.14 -23.01 0.67
N CYS A 12 -2.05 -22.43 0.23
CA CYS A 12 -1.79 -21.01 0.48
C CYS A 12 -2.70 -20.08 -0.35
N CYS A 13 -3.11 -20.52 -1.54
CA CYS A 13 -3.96 -19.70 -2.42
C CYS A 13 -5.39 -19.58 -1.89
N ASP A 14 -5.90 -20.65 -1.27
CA ASP A 14 -7.23 -20.61 -0.65
C ASP A 14 -7.25 -19.80 0.65
N ALA A 15 -6.11 -19.73 1.35
CA ALA A 15 -5.98 -18.94 2.57
C ALA A 15 -6.15 -17.43 2.33
N TRP A 16 -5.85 -16.92 1.15
CA TRP A 16 -6.08 -15.51 0.78
C TRP A 16 -7.56 -15.18 0.63
N ALA A 17 -8.31 -16.10 0.05
CA ALA A 17 -9.76 -15.98 -0.02
C ALA A 17 -10.42 -16.18 1.35
N ILE A 18 -9.75 -16.91 2.25
CA ILE A 18 -10.24 -17.33 3.56
C ILE A 18 -9.76 -16.42 4.70
N CYS A 19 -8.82 -15.50 4.50
CA CYS A 19 -8.49 -14.46 5.50
C CYS A 19 -9.66 -13.50 5.80
N ILE A 20 -10.86 -14.07 5.85
CA ILE A 20 -12.14 -13.44 6.18
C ILE A 20 -12.24 -13.14 7.68
N GLN A 21 -11.35 -13.71 8.51
CA GLN A 21 -11.40 -13.60 9.97
C GLN A 21 -10.15 -12.95 10.58
N LEU A 22 -9.69 -11.87 9.98
CA LEU A 22 -8.80 -10.96 10.69
C LEU A 22 -9.63 -10.19 11.73
N GLU A 23 -9.01 -9.79 12.81
CA GLU A 23 -9.64 -9.05 13.92
C GLU A 23 -10.47 -7.84 13.45
N HIS A 24 -10.13 -7.27 12.31
CA HIS A 24 -10.80 -6.13 11.67
C HIS A 24 -11.63 -6.49 10.42
N GLY A 25 -11.91 -7.77 10.19
CA GLY A 25 -12.61 -8.27 9.00
C GLY A 25 -11.69 -8.48 7.79
N SER A 26 -12.27 -8.82 6.64
CA SER A 26 -11.47 -9.05 5.44
C SER A 26 -10.92 -7.73 4.87
N TRP A 27 -9.74 -7.80 4.25
CA TRP A 27 -9.14 -6.69 3.52
C TRP A 27 -10.12 -6.10 2.48
N TRP A 28 -10.84 -6.96 1.77
CA TRP A 28 -11.84 -6.59 0.76
C TRP A 28 -12.97 -5.76 1.35
N ALA A 29 -13.57 -6.22 2.44
CA ALA A 29 -14.65 -5.51 3.12
C ALA A 29 -14.18 -4.16 3.66
N HIS A 30 -12.97 -4.09 4.21
CA HIS A 30 -12.36 -2.87 4.70
C HIS A 30 -12.21 -1.85 3.56
N HIS A 31 -11.56 -2.23 2.47
CA HIS A 31 -11.32 -1.33 1.33
C HIS A 31 -12.61 -0.88 0.66
N ARG A 32 -13.60 -1.77 0.48
CA ARG A 32 -14.92 -1.38 -0.05
C ARG A 32 -15.61 -0.33 0.80
N ARG A 33 -15.56 -0.46 2.12
CA ARG A 33 -16.18 0.51 3.03
C ARG A 33 -15.52 1.87 2.91
N TRP A 34 -14.19 1.92 2.90
CA TRP A 34 -13.47 3.17 2.78
C TRP A 34 -13.58 3.78 1.40
N TRP A 35 -13.59 2.97 0.35
CA TRP A 35 -13.87 3.45 -1.00
C TRP A 35 -15.24 4.13 -1.09
N LYS A 36 -16.30 3.47 -0.59
CA LYS A 36 -17.64 4.05 -0.53
C LYS A 36 -17.68 5.31 0.32
N ALA A 37 -17.04 5.31 1.48
CA ALA A 37 -16.97 6.48 2.33
C ALA A 37 -16.26 7.66 1.64
N ALA A 38 -15.22 7.41 0.85
CA ALA A 38 -14.55 8.45 0.08
C ALA A 38 -15.43 9.05 -1.03
N GLN A 39 -16.36 8.25 -1.60
CA GLN A 39 -17.32 8.75 -2.58
C GLN A 39 -18.48 9.50 -1.90
N GLU A 40 -18.93 9.05 -0.75
CA GLU A 40 -20.08 9.60 -0.03
C GLU A 40 -19.72 10.84 0.80
N PHE A 41 -18.50 10.88 1.34
CA PHE A 41 -18.01 11.96 2.21
C PHE A 41 -16.63 12.47 1.76
N PRO A 42 -16.51 13.03 0.53
CA PRO A 42 -15.22 13.46 -0.02
C PRO A 42 -14.53 14.56 0.81
N GLU A 43 -15.29 15.29 1.63
CA GLU A 43 -14.74 16.30 2.54
C GLU A 43 -14.13 15.73 3.83
N ARG A 44 -14.34 14.42 4.09
CA ARG A 44 -13.87 13.73 5.30
C ARG A 44 -12.93 12.59 5.02
N VAL A 45 -13.02 11.99 3.83
CA VAL A 45 -12.24 10.83 3.44
C VAL A 45 -11.55 11.13 2.11
N HIS A 46 -10.24 11.16 2.15
CA HIS A 46 -9.40 11.32 0.95
C HIS A 46 -8.74 9.98 0.61
N TRP A 47 -8.97 9.49 -0.61
CA TRP A 47 -8.38 8.25 -1.08
C TRP A 47 -7.05 8.54 -1.76
N VAL A 48 -5.99 7.93 -1.27
CA VAL A 48 -4.64 8.06 -1.84
C VAL A 48 -4.12 6.68 -2.18
N GLU A 49 -3.70 6.49 -3.42
CA GLU A 49 -3.07 5.27 -3.88
C GLU A 49 -1.55 5.39 -3.71
N TYR A 50 -0.94 4.33 -3.19
CA TYR A 50 0.50 4.29 -2.99
C TYR A 50 1.28 4.46 -4.30
N GLU A 51 0.82 3.81 -5.35
CA GLU A 51 1.39 3.86 -6.68
C GLU A 51 1.38 5.28 -7.25
N THR A 52 0.25 5.97 -7.13
CA THR A 52 0.11 7.37 -7.53
C THR A 52 1.02 8.28 -6.71
N LEU A 53 1.11 8.03 -5.40
CA LEU A 53 2.01 8.81 -4.53
C LEU A 53 3.48 8.62 -4.92
N VAL A 54 3.87 7.42 -5.32
CA VAL A 54 5.26 7.13 -5.76
C VAL A 54 5.57 7.76 -7.12
N HIS A 55 4.63 7.70 -8.06
CA HIS A 55 4.85 8.21 -9.43
C HIS A 55 4.66 9.72 -9.55
N GLU A 56 3.69 10.29 -8.84
CA GLU A 56 3.31 11.70 -8.91
C GLU A 56 3.32 12.35 -7.51
N PRO A 57 4.44 12.33 -6.78
CA PRO A 57 4.45 12.72 -5.37
C PRO A 57 4.06 14.19 -5.16
N VAL A 58 4.52 15.09 -6.01
CA VAL A 58 4.22 16.54 -5.90
C VAL A 58 2.73 16.80 -6.05
N ARG A 59 2.09 16.19 -7.06
CA ARG A 59 0.65 16.31 -7.29
C ARG A 59 -0.14 15.73 -6.13
N THR A 60 0.16 14.49 -5.75
CA THR A 60 -0.57 13.78 -4.68
C THR A 60 -0.47 14.50 -3.34
N ILE A 61 0.71 15.03 -3.00
CA ILE A 61 0.90 15.83 -1.78
C ILE A 61 0.15 17.15 -1.88
N SER A 62 0.11 17.79 -3.05
CA SER A 62 -0.68 19.00 -3.24
C SER A 62 -2.17 18.78 -3.01
N ASP A 63 -2.71 17.70 -3.55
CA ASP A 63 -4.11 17.31 -3.39
C ASP A 63 -4.42 16.97 -1.91
N LEU A 64 -3.52 16.26 -1.24
CA LEU A 64 -3.64 15.96 0.19
C LEU A 64 -3.63 17.23 1.05
N VAL A 65 -2.75 18.19 0.75
CA VAL A 65 -2.71 19.48 1.46
C VAL A 65 -4.00 20.27 1.25
N ALA A 66 -4.53 20.30 0.02
CA ALA A 66 -5.79 20.95 -0.28
C ALA A 66 -6.98 20.31 0.45
N PHE A 67 -6.96 18.99 0.64
CA PHE A 67 -7.95 18.27 1.41
C PHE A 67 -7.87 18.60 2.92
N LEU A 68 -6.66 18.60 3.49
CA LEU A 68 -6.46 18.82 4.92
C LEU A 68 -6.71 20.26 5.35
N ASP A 69 -6.35 21.22 4.52
CA ASP A 69 -6.58 22.65 4.77
C ASP A 69 -6.82 23.41 3.45
N PRO A 70 -8.07 23.49 3.00
CA PRO A 70 -8.43 24.17 1.77
C PRO A 70 -8.05 25.65 1.71
N GLY A 71 -7.88 26.27 2.87
CA GLY A 71 -7.44 27.67 3.01
C GLY A 71 -5.94 27.88 2.91
N TRP A 72 -5.18 26.83 3.02
CA TRP A 72 -3.72 26.91 3.14
C TRP A 72 -3.03 26.88 1.76
N LYS A 73 -2.89 28.04 1.17
CA LYS A 73 -2.17 28.17 -0.10
C LYS A 73 -0.66 28.04 0.12
N ARG A 74 -0.08 26.93 -0.31
CA ARG A 74 1.36 26.71 -0.33
C ARG A 74 1.93 26.92 -1.72
N SER A 75 3.17 27.43 -1.77
CA SER A 75 3.89 27.51 -3.04
C SER A 75 4.26 26.12 -3.54
N THR A 76 4.35 25.95 -4.84
CA THR A 76 4.84 24.71 -5.46
C THR A 76 6.19 24.28 -4.88
N THR A 77 7.09 25.21 -4.68
CA THR A 77 8.41 24.95 -4.07
C THR A 77 8.30 24.34 -2.66
N TYR A 78 7.29 24.72 -1.87
CA TYR A 78 7.09 24.09 -0.56
C TYR A 78 6.66 22.63 -0.72
N ILE A 79 5.72 22.36 -1.61
CA ILE A 79 5.24 21.00 -1.90
C ILE A 79 6.37 20.11 -2.43
N GLU A 80 7.17 20.62 -3.36
CA GLU A 80 8.35 19.94 -3.90
C GLU A 80 9.36 19.56 -2.81
N ARG A 81 9.60 20.46 -1.87
CA ARG A 81 10.48 20.17 -0.71
C ARG A 81 9.91 19.07 0.19
N VAL A 82 8.59 19.08 0.43
CA VAL A 82 7.94 18.02 1.19
C VAL A 82 8.04 16.68 0.46
N ALA A 83 7.76 16.68 -0.85
CA ALA A 83 7.87 15.49 -1.68
C ALA A 83 9.30 14.93 -1.70
N HIS A 84 10.31 15.79 -1.85
CA HIS A 84 11.70 15.39 -1.77
C HIS A 84 12.07 14.82 -0.40
N GLY A 85 11.67 15.48 0.69
CA GLY A 85 11.94 15.01 2.06
C GLY A 85 11.27 13.68 2.40
N ALA A 86 10.14 13.37 1.76
CA ALA A 86 9.42 12.12 1.88
C ALA A 86 9.86 11.04 0.87
N SER A 87 10.87 11.32 0.03
CA SER A 87 11.38 10.31 -0.93
C SER A 87 12.06 9.17 -0.21
N PHE A 88 12.01 7.97 -0.85
CA PHE A 88 12.60 6.75 -0.29
C PHE A 88 14.08 6.94 0.08
N ASP A 89 14.87 7.54 -0.80
CA ASP A 89 16.31 7.72 -0.59
C ASP A 89 16.61 8.63 0.61
N VAL A 90 15.86 9.72 0.74
CA VAL A 90 16.01 10.66 1.88
C VAL A 90 15.58 9.99 3.18
N MET A 91 14.46 9.28 3.20
CA MET A 91 14.01 8.56 4.38
C MET A 91 14.97 7.44 4.78
N LEU A 92 15.52 6.70 3.81
CA LEU A 92 16.53 5.67 4.06
C LEU A 92 17.79 6.26 4.67
N ALA A 93 18.33 7.32 4.08
CA ALA A 93 19.53 8.01 4.59
C ALA A 93 19.33 8.54 6.02
N GLN A 94 18.14 9.09 6.32
CA GLN A 94 17.80 9.55 7.67
C GLN A 94 17.71 8.39 8.66
N ALA A 95 17.10 7.26 8.26
CA ALA A 95 16.98 6.09 9.11
C ALA A 95 18.36 5.45 9.39
N GLU A 96 19.24 5.41 8.41
CA GLU A 96 20.63 4.94 8.56
C GLU A 96 21.40 5.85 9.52
N ASP A 97 21.27 7.17 9.38
CA ASP A 97 21.92 8.12 10.28
C ASP A 97 21.44 7.97 11.73
N GLN A 98 20.13 7.86 11.93
CA GLN A 98 19.53 7.63 13.25
C GLN A 98 19.91 6.29 13.86
N SER A 99 20.26 5.29 13.04
CA SER A 99 20.64 3.95 13.47
C SER A 99 22.12 3.84 13.87
N LYS A 100 22.92 4.84 13.59
CA LYS A 100 24.33 4.86 13.97
C LYS A 100 24.48 4.75 15.47
N GLY A 101 25.14 3.68 15.92
CA GLY A 101 25.38 3.40 17.33
C GLY A 101 24.24 2.67 18.06
N ARG A 102 23.17 2.27 17.40
CA ARG A 102 22.08 1.48 17.98
C ARG A 102 22.26 -0.01 17.69
N LYS A 103 21.69 -0.89 18.55
CA LYS A 103 21.65 -2.32 18.29
C LYS A 103 20.72 -2.60 17.09
N ALA A 104 20.99 -3.63 16.31
CA ALA A 104 20.24 -3.99 15.11
C ALA A 104 18.72 -4.08 15.33
N GLN A 105 18.27 -4.52 16.52
CA GLN A 105 16.86 -4.59 16.92
C GLN A 105 16.20 -3.21 17.15
N GLU A 106 16.98 -2.16 17.33
CA GLU A 106 16.50 -0.79 17.56
C GLU A 106 16.63 0.06 16.30
N SER A 107 17.08 -0.53 15.19
CA SER A 107 17.25 0.16 13.92
C SER A 107 15.92 0.33 13.19
N HIS A 108 15.58 1.56 12.83
CA HIS A 108 14.40 1.87 12.03
C HIS A 108 14.54 1.49 10.54
N THR A 109 15.73 1.12 10.08
CA THR A 109 15.97 0.73 8.67
C THR A 109 15.21 -0.53 8.28
N GLY A 110 14.88 -1.42 9.22
CA GLY A 110 14.10 -2.64 8.97
C GLY A 110 12.69 -2.39 8.42
N HIS A 111 12.12 -1.21 8.61
CA HIS A 111 10.82 -0.81 8.06
C HIS A 111 10.89 -0.21 6.66
N ILE A 112 12.08 0.25 6.24
CA ILE A 112 12.30 0.87 4.93
C ILE A 112 12.93 -0.20 4.03
N ARG A 113 12.09 -0.85 3.18
CA ARG A 113 12.55 -2.00 2.39
C ARG A 113 13.00 -1.62 0.97
N LYS A 114 12.08 -1.41 0.06
CA LYS A 114 12.38 -1.14 -1.38
C LYS A 114 11.80 0.18 -1.88
N GLY A 115 10.69 0.65 -1.30
CA GLY A 115 10.05 1.92 -1.64
C GLY A 115 9.52 2.01 -3.07
N GLY A 116 9.41 0.88 -3.77
CA GLY A 116 8.99 0.83 -5.17
C GLY A 116 7.64 0.14 -5.36
N VAL A 117 7.07 0.34 -6.55
CA VAL A 117 5.84 -0.30 -7.01
C VAL A 117 6.16 -1.66 -7.65
N GLY A 118 5.21 -2.59 -7.63
CA GLY A 118 5.32 -3.88 -8.32
C GLY A 118 6.20 -4.93 -7.64
N GLY A 119 6.74 -4.66 -6.44
CA GLY A 119 7.60 -5.60 -5.72
C GLY A 119 6.95 -6.94 -5.35
N TRP A 120 5.63 -7.03 -5.39
CA TRP A 120 4.87 -8.26 -5.18
C TRP A 120 5.14 -9.31 -6.28
N LYS A 121 5.48 -8.89 -7.51
CA LYS A 121 5.81 -9.77 -8.64
C LYS A 121 6.99 -10.72 -8.38
N GLU A 122 7.83 -10.38 -7.41
CA GLU A 122 8.95 -11.24 -7.00
C GLU A 122 8.49 -12.42 -6.10
N TYR A 123 7.29 -12.32 -5.55
CA TYR A 123 6.77 -13.29 -4.57
C TYR A 123 5.61 -14.12 -5.11
N PHE A 124 4.85 -13.60 -6.07
CA PHE A 124 3.69 -14.29 -6.63
C PHE A 124 4.08 -15.08 -7.87
N THR A 125 3.56 -16.32 -7.94
CA THR A 125 3.53 -17.04 -9.21
C THR A 125 2.46 -16.46 -10.11
N VAL A 126 2.51 -16.78 -11.41
CA VAL A 126 1.47 -16.36 -12.37
C VAL A 126 0.10 -16.86 -11.93
N GLU A 127 0.00 -18.11 -11.51
CA GLU A 127 -1.24 -18.73 -11.03
C GLU A 127 -1.80 -18.00 -9.79
N GLN A 128 -0.94 -17.60 -8.86
CA GLN A 128 -1.36 -16.82 -7.69
C GLN A 128 -1.84 -15.43 -8.07
N SER A 129 -1.22 -14.79 -9.05
CA SER A 129 -1.66 -13.49 -9.57
C SER A 129 -3.04 -13.59 -10.23
N GLU A 130 -3.24 -14.59 -11.10
CA GLU A 130 -4.54 -14.83 -11.76
C GLU A 130 -5.65 -15.15 -10.74
N ALA A 131 -5.33 -15.93 -9.71
CA ALA A 131 -6.28 -16.20 -8.62
C ALA A 131 -6.64 -14.94 -7.84
N PHE A 132 -5.66 -14.05 -7.59
CA PHE A 132 -5.91 -12.76 -6.95
C PHE A 132 -6.80 -11.87 -7.81
N ASP A 133 -6.56 -11.80 -9.11
CA ASP A 133 -7.35 -10.99 -10.05
C ASP A 133 -8.81 -11.48 -10.12
N ALA A 134 -9.03 -12.79 -10.10
CA ALA A 134 -10.38 -13.35 -10.03
C ALA A 134 -11.11 -13.00 -8.73
N VAL A 135 -10.40 -12.98 -7.61
CA VAL A 135 -10.96 -12.53 -6.31
C VAL A 135 -11.23 -11.02 -6.35
N TRP A 136 -10.33 -10.24 -6.93
CA TRP A 136 -10.51 -8.79 -7.11
C TRP A 136 -11.80 -8.50 -7.87
N GLU A 137 -12.01 -9.14 -9.01
CA GLU A 137 -13.21 -8.97 -9.83
C GLU A 137 -14.48 -9.26 -9.01
N ARG A 138 -14.49 -10.36 -8.28
CA ARG A 138 -15.63 -10.78 -7.47
C ARG A 138 -15.89 -9.84 -6.29
N GLU A 139 -14.84 -9.45 -5.56
CA GLU A 139 -14.98 -8.75 -4.28
C GLU A 139 -14.99 -7.23 -4.42
N MET A 140 -14.44 -6.69 -5.49
CA MET A 140 -14.28 -5.25 -5.68
C MET A 140 -15.07 -4.75 -6.89
N THR A 141 -14.73 -5.15 -8.10
CA THR A 141 -15.34 -4.63 -9.34
C THR A 141 -16.84 -4.92 -9.39
N SER A 142 -17.25 -6.16 -9.14
CA SER A 142 -18.68 -6.54 -9.14
C SER A 142 -19.48 -5.86 -8.02
N GLN A 143 -18.82 -5.32 -7.00
CA GLN A 143 -19.42 -4.56 -5.90
C GLN A 143 -19.40 -3.03 -6.14
N GLY A 144 -19.07 -2.61 -7.36
CA GLY A 144 -19.10 -1.20 -7.77
C GLY A 144 -17.88 -0.38 -7.33
N VAL A 145 -16.78 -1.04 -6.99
CA VAL A 145 -15.49 -0.37 -6.79
C VAL A 145 -14.84 -0.17 -8.15
N SER A 146 -14.77 1.07 -8.62
CA SER A 146 -14.15 1.41 -9.91
C SER A 146 -12.63 1.58 -9.81
N TRP A 147 -12.08 1.70 -8.62
CA TRP A 147 -10.65 1.70 -8.43
C TRP A 147 -10.06 0.32 -8.79
N GLN A 148 -8.98 0.35 -9.55
CA GLN A 148 -8.20 -0.84 -9.87
C GLN A 148 -6.76 -0.60 -9.46
N PRO A 149 -6.09 -1.58 -8.81
CA PRO A 149 -4.68 -1.45 -8.48
C PRO A 149 -3.89 -1.26 -9.76
N THR A 150 -3.03 -0.25 -9.79
CA THR A 150 -2.13 -0.05 -10.92
C THR A 150 -1.00 -1.06 -10.82
N TYR A 151 -1.15 -2.17 -11.54
CA TYR A 151 -0.07 -3.15 -11.70
C TYR A 151 0.88 -2.67 -12.80
N VAL A 152 1.84 -1.85 -12.46
CA VAL A 152 2.91 -1.45 -13.39
C VAL A 152 4.12 -2.35 -13.25
#